data_47dd536925b5c5a36cfa7696d242b765
#
_entry.id   47dd536925b5c5a36cfa7696d242b765
#
_cell.length_a   1.000
_cell.length_b   1.000
_cell.length_c   1.000
_cell.angle_alpha   90.00
_cell.angle_beta   90.00
_cell.angle_gamma   90.00
#
_symmetry.space_group_name_H-M   'P 1'
#
loop_
_entity.id
_entity.type
_entity.pdbx_description
1 polymer ?
#
loop_
_entity_poly.entity_id
_entity_poly.type
_entity_poly.pdbx_seq_one_letter_code
_entity_poly.pdbx_strand_id
1 'polypeptide(L)'
;TKDGKFRPWIKRMAGPVALASFLMYQSSLAGASMTVKVIVMFATYILWGSICYTAINIPYGSMASAMTDVPEQRAALSTWRSLGANFASIIIGSIVPQIIYYADANGNQIVSASKFTLVAGIFSICALLCYMICYTLTTERIKLEPTQKEENVSLAETFKTIISNRALLAIIGAAIVLLLSQFMGQTMNQYLFASYFKNINALSSLSMVGLPLSLGLATVSGVIASKFGKKEFSAFGMFLAAAC
;
A
#
# COMPACT_ATOMS: atom_id res chain seq x y z
N THR A 1 -1.16 18.61 -21.14
CA THR A 1 -2.23 18.09 -22.03
C THR A 1 -3.56 18.71 -21.62
N LYS A 2 -4.60 18.65 -22.49
CA LYS A 2 -5.95 19.15 -22.18
C LYS A 2 -6.55 18.48 -20.93
N ASP A 3 -6.09 17.29 -20.58
CA ASP A 3 -6.55 16.46 -19.47
C ASP A 3 -5.74 16.63 -18.17
N GLY A 4 -4.86 17.62 -18.09
CA GLY A 4 -4.00 17.85 -16.93
C GLY A 4 -2.63 17.16 -16.98
N LYS A 5 -1.90 17.18 -15.85
CA LYS A 5 -0.54 16.62 -15.71
C LYS A 5 -0.58 15.17 -15.21
N PHE A 6 -1.42 14.86 -14.24
CA PHE A 6 -1.42 13.56 -13.51
C PHE A 6 -2.47 12.57 -14.04
N ARG A 7 -3.67 13.04 -14.42
CA ARG A 7 -4.75 12.18 -14.95
C ARG A 7 -4.32 11.28 -16.12
N PRO A 8 -3.62 11.77 -17.14
CA PRO A 8 -3.21 10.93 -18.28
C PRO A 8 -2.27 9.79 -17.88
N TRP A 9 -1.46 10.01 -16.83
CA TRP A 9 -0.56 8.98 -16.29
C TRP A 9 -1.33 7.86 -15.60
N ILE A 10 -2.36 8.19 -14.78
CA ILE A 10 -3.21 7.19 -14.14
C ILE A 10 -3.88 6.31 -15.19
N LYS A 11 -4.46 6.92 -16.24
CA LYS A 11 -5.09 6.19 -17.33
C LYS A 11 -4.11 5.25 -18.05
N ARG A 12 -2.90 5.72 -18.35
CA ARG A 12 -1.90 4.93 -19.08
C ARG A 12 -1.35 3.79 -18.25
N MET A 13 -1.15 4.01 -16.96
CA MET A 13 -0.52 3.02 -16.08
C MET A 13 -1.52 2.05 -15.43
N ALA A 14 -2.81 2.31 -15.48
CA ALA A 14 -3.85 1.43 -14.91
C ALA A 14 -3.79 0.00 -15.51
N GLY A 15 -3.68 -0.12 -16.83
CA GLY A 15 -3.55 -1.41 -17.51
C GLY A 15 -2.26 -2.17 -17.14
N PRO A 16 -1.08 -1.56 -17.35
CA PRO A 16 0.20 -2.16 -16.96
C PRO A 16 0.26 -2.61 -15.49
N VAL A 17 -0.25 -1.80 -14.54
CA VAL A 17 -0.28 -2.17 -13.12
C VAL A 17 -1.15 -3.39 -12.87
N ALA A 18 -2.36 -3.42 -13.43
CA ALA A 18 -3.28 -4.55 -13.28
C ALA A 18 -2.70 -5.83 -13.89
N LEU A 19 -2.10 -5.74 -15.09
CA LEU A 19 -1.47 -6.87 -15.74
C LEU A 19 -0.26 -7.39 -14.96
N ALA A 20 0.62 -6.50 -14.51
CA ALA A 20 1.80 -6.87 -13.72
C ALA A 20 1.41 -7.51 -12.38
N SER A 21 0.35 -7.00 -11.72
CA SER A 21 -0.22 -7.60 -10.52
C SER A 21 -0.71 -9.02 -10.78
N PHE A 22 -1.45 -9.24 -11.86
CA PHE A 22 -1.93 -10.56 -12.24
C PHE A 22 -0.79 -11.52 -12.55
N LEU A 23 0.23 -11.09 -13.32
CA LEU A 23 1.39 -11.90 -13.66
C LEU A 23 2.21 -12.35 -12.45
N MET A 24 2.26 -11.53 -11.39
CA MET A 24 3.00 -11.86 -10.17
C MET A 24 2.40 -13.08 -9.43
N TYR A 25 1.09 -13.31 -9.55
CA TYR A 25 0.37 -14.35 -8.82
C TYR A 25 -0.06 -15.53 -9.70
N GLN A 26 0.70 -15.83 -10.76
CA GLN A 26 0.39 -16.93 -11.66
C GLN A 26 0.78 -18.30 -11.09
N SER A 27 -0.15 -19.25 -11.16
CA SER A 27 0.10 -20.65 -10.82
C SER A 27 0.53 -21.51 -12.02
N SER A 28 0.50 -20.97 -13.24
CA SER A 28 0.83 -21.69 -14.47
C SER A 28 2.24 -22.27 -14.50
N LEU A 29 3.17 -21.64 -13.76
CA LEU A 29 4.57 -22.08 -13.62
C LEU A 29 4.80 -23.05 -12.45
N ALA A 30 3.76 -23.60 -11.85
CA ALA A 30 3.90 -24.53 -10.72
C ALA A 30 4.76 -25.76 -11.04
N GLY A 31 4.72 -26.26 -12.28
CA GLY A 31 5.55 -27.37 -12.78
C GLY A 31 6.95 -26.98 -13.26
N ALA A 32 7.31 -25.70 -13.32
CA ALA A 32 8.63 -25.25 -13.78
C ALA A 32 9.73 -25.55 -12.77
N SER A 33 10.99 -25.54 -13.23
CA SER A 33 12.16 -25.69 -12.35
C SER A 33 12.24 -24.57 -11.31
N MET A 34 12.87 -24.83 -10.17
CA MET A 34 12.98 -23.86 -9.06
C MET A 34 13.67 -22.57 -9.52
N THR A 35 14.69 -22.68 -10.37
CA THR A 35 15.41 -21.53 -10.92
C THR A 35 14.48 -20.62 -11.72
N VAL A 36 13.64 -21.20 -12.59
CA VAL A 36 12.66 -20.43 -13.38
C VAL A 36 11.65 -19.75 -12.48
N LYS A 37 11.12 -20.43 -11.47
CA LYS A 37 10.19 -19.85 -10.49
C LYS A 37 10.79 -18.64 -9.79
N VAL A 38 12.03 -18.74 -9.34
CA VAL A 38 12.74 -17.65 -8.65
C VAL A 38 12.96 -16.45 -9.58
N ILE A 39 13.44 -16.69 -10.81
CA ILE A 39 13.65 -15.62 -11.79
C ILE A 39 12.34 -14.90 -12.11
N VAL A 40 11.26 -15.64 -12.38
CA VAL A 40 9.95 -15.03 -12.69
C VAL A 40 9.40 -14.28 -11.50
N MET A 41 9.53 -14.82 -10.30
CA MET A 41 9.10 -14.14 -9.06
C MET A 41 9.82 -12.79 -8.91
N PHE A 42 11.14 -12.73 -9.02
CA PHE A 42 11.88 -11.48 -8.93
C PHE A 42 11.54 -10.51 -10.06
N ALA A 43 11.46 -10.99 -11.29
CA ALA A 43 11.14 -10.17 -12.46
C ALA A 43 9.74 -9.53 -12.33
N THR A 44 8.73 -10.32 -11.99
CA THR A 44 7.36 -9.82 -11.82
C THR A 44 7.21 -8.92 -10.60
N TYR A 45 7.93 -9.21 -9.50
CA TYR A 45 7.93 -8.38 -8.31
C TYR A 45 8.56 -6.99 -8.58
N ILE A 46 9.69 -6.94 -9.27
CA ILE A 46 10.34 -5.69 -9.68
C ILE A 46 9.44 -4.93 -10.67
N LEU A 47 8.89 -5.62 -11.66
CA LEU A 47 7.99 -5.01 -12.64
C LEU A 47 6.78 -4.36 -11.97
N TRP A 48 6.11 -5.11 -11.10
CA TRP A 48 4.93 -4.60 -10.42
C TRP A 48 5.27 -3.56 -9.36
N GLY A 49 6.13 -3.88 -8.40
CA GLY A 49 6.38 -3.06 -7.22
C GLY A 49 7.23 -1.82 -7.52
N SER A 50 8.32 -1.99 -8.26
CA SER A 50 9.26 -0.89 -8.49
C SER A 50 8.88 -0.03 -9.69
N ILE A 51 8.37 -0.61 -10.77
CA ILE A 51 8.11 0.12 -12.02
C ILE A 51 6.64 0.56 -12.08
N CYS A 52 5.72 -0.39 -12.19
CA CYS A 52 4.33 -0.09 -12.48
C CYS A 52 3.63 0.60 -11.31
N TYR A 53 3.80 0.09 -10.09
CA TYR A 53 3.17 0.66 -8.90
C TYR A 53 3.71 2.07 -8.60
N THR A 54 5.01 2.28 -8.69
CA THR A 54 5.61 3.61 -8.49
C THR A 54 5.13 4.60 -9.53
N ALA A 55 5.06 4.20 -10.81
CA ALA A 55 4.60 5.05 -11.90
C ALA A 55 3.14 5.51 -11.77
N ILE A 56 2.27 4.75 -11.10
CA ILE A 56 0.89 5.15 -10.84
C ILE A 56 0.71 5.84 -9.48
N ASN A 57 1.46 5.40 -8.45
CA ASN A 57 1.29 5.89 -7.07
C ASN A 57 1.77 7.34 -6.92
N ILE A 58 2.84 7.74 -7.60
CA ILE A 58 3.36 9.11 -7.55
C ILE A 58 2.33 10.11 -8.12
N PRO A 59 1.81 9.95 -9.36
CA PRO A 59 0.77 10.83 -9.88
C PRO A 59 -0.51 10.82 -9.04
N TYR A 60 -0.92 9.65 -8.54
CA TYR A 60 -2.08 9.51 -7.67
C TYR A 60 -1.92 10.27 -6.34
N GLY A 61 -0.76 10.15 -5.70
CA GLY A 61 -0.45 10.88 -4.48
C GLY A 61 -0.39 12.40 -4.67
N SER A 62 0.17 12.84 -5.81
CA SER A 62 0.29 14.25 -6.17
C SER A 62 -1.01 14.89 -6.64
N MET A 63 -2.02 14.09 -7.00
CA MET A 63 -3.30 14.60 -7.53
C MET A 63 -4.05 15.47 -6.52
N ALA A 64 -3.94 15.20 -5.22
CA ALA A 64 -4.59 16.01 -4.20
C ALA A 64 -4.16 17.49 -4.25
N SER A 65 -2.89 17.77 -4.57
CA SER A 65 -2.38 19.13 -4.73
C SER A 65 -2.82 19.80 -6.04
N ALA A 66 -3.19 19.05 -7.04
CA ALA A 66 -3.73 19.56 -8.30
C ALA A 66 -5.26 19.76 -8.28
N MET A 67 -5.94 19.18 -7.29
CA MET A 67 -7.39 19.31 -7.12
C MET A 67 -7.79 20.55 -6.32
N THR A 68 -7.00 20.93 -5.31
CA THR A 68 -7.31 22.06 -4.42
C THR A 68 -6.06 22.69 -3.81
N ASP A 69 -6.12 24.01 -3.58
CA ASP A 69 -5.08 24.75 -2.85
C ASP A 69 -5.38 24.84 -1.34
N VAL A 70 -6.60 24.53 -0.94
CA VAL A 70 -7.06 24.67 0.45
C VAL A 70 -6.49 23.51 1.29
N PRO A 71 -5.68 23.78 2.35
CA PRO A 71 -5.04 22.74 3.16
C PRO A 71 -6.03 21.77 3.82
N GLU A 72 -7.18 22.27 4.27
CA GLU A 72 -8.23 21.47 4.92
C GLU A 72 -8.82 20.44 3.95
N GLN A 73 -9.04 20.83 2.69
CA GLN A 73 -9.56 19.95 1.66
C GLN A 73 -8.51 18.89 1.27
N ARG A 74 -7.23 19.25 1.21
CA ARG A 74 -6.14 18.28 1.01
C ARG A 74 -6.06 17.26 2.13
N ALA A 75 -6.22 17.72 3.38
CA ALA A 75 -6.28 16.84 4.54
C ALA A 75 -7.48 15.89 4.46
N ALA A 76 -8.65 16.39 4.09
CA ALA A 76 -9.85 15.57 3.89
C ALA A 76 -9.65 14.51 2.80
N LEU A 77 -9.07 14.85 1.64
CA LEU A 77 -8.74 13.90 0.58
C LEU A 77 -7.77 12.81 1.05
N SER A 78 -6.77 13.18 1.84
CA SER A 78 -5.83 12.23 2.43
C SER A 78 -6.52 11.29 3.43
N THR A 79 -7.44 11.80 4.23
CA THR A 79 -8.25 11.01 5.17
C THR A 79 -9.13 10.01 4.43
N TRP A 80 -9.84 10.42 3.40
CA TRP A 80 -10.67 9.52 2.57
C TRP A 80 -9.85 8.44 1.88
N ARG A 81 -8.65 8.80 1.40
CA ARG A 81 -7.71 7.81 0.84
C ARG A 81 -7.31 6.76 1.89
N SER A 82 -7.00 7.18 3.10
CA SER A 82 -6.64 6.28 4.20
C SER A 82 -7.81 5.40 4.63
N LEU A 83 -9.02 5.94 4.70
CA LEU A 83 -10.24 5.18 4.97
C LEU A 83 -10.48 4.11 3.90
N GLY A 84 -10.34 4.45 2.62
CA GLY A 84 -10.46 3.50 1.53
C GLY A 84 -9.41 2.38 1.59
N ALA A 85 -8.15 2.71 1.90
CA ALA A 85 -7.09 1.73 2.08
C ALA A 85 -7.37 0.78 3.26
N ASN A 86 -7.84 1.30 4.38
CA ASN A 86 -8.22 0.50 5.54
C ASN A 86 -9.41 -0.43 5.21
N PHE A 87 -10.42 0.08 4.52
CA PHE A 87 -11.56 -0.73 4.10
C PHE A 87 -11.14 -1.88 3.16
N ALA A 88 -10.29 -1.59 2.18
CA ALA A 88 -9.72 -2.62 1.31
C ALA A 88 -8.90 -3.66 2.11
N SER A 89 -8.13 -3.22 3.10
CA SER A 89 -7.35 -4.10 3.98
C SER A 89 -8.24 -5.04 4.80
N ILE A 90 -9.42 -4.58 5.25
CA ILE A 90 -10.41 -5.43 5.95
C ILE A 90 -10.88 -6.54 5.00
N ILE A 91 -11.31 -6.17 3.79
CA ILE A 91 -11.81 -7.14 2.80
C ILE A 91 -10.72 -8.18 2.48
N ILE A 92 -9.52 -7.72 2.17
CA ILE A 92 -8.39 -8.59 1.83
C ILE A 92 -8.01 -9.48 3.02
N GLY A 93 -7.81 -8.90 4.21
CA GLY A 93 -7.38 -9.65 5.39
C GLY A 93 -8.40 -10.64 5.94
N SER A 94 -9.71 -10.37 5.74
CA SER A 94 -10.77 -11.23 6.27
C SER A 94 -11.25 -12.27 5.26
N ILE A 95 -11.44 -11.88 4.00
CA ILE A 95 -12.09 -12.75 2.98
C ILE A 95 -11.06 -13.60 2.24
N VAL A 96 -9.93 -13.02 1.83
CA VAL A 96 -8.95 -13.73 0.99
C VAL A 96 -8.38 -14.98 1.66
N PRO A 97 -7.96 -14.97 2.93
CA PRO A 97 -7.46 -16.17 3.59
C PRO A 97 -8.47 -17.32 3.61
N GLN A 98 -9.75 -17.03 3.80
CA GLN A 98 -10.81 -18.04 3.82
C GLN A 98 -11.03 -18.72 2.46
N ILE A 99 -10.74 -18.00 1.37
CA ILE A 99 -10.90 -18.53 0.01
C ILE A 99 -9.69 -19.37 -0.41
N ILE A 100 -8.48 -18.88 -0.12
CA ILE A 100 -7.24 -19.43 -0.67
C ILE A 100 -6.66 -20.59 0.16
N TYR A 101 -6.91 -20.61 1.47
CA TYR A 101 -6.46 -21.69 2.33
C TYR A 101 -7.48 -22.84 2.41
N TYR A 102 -6.98 -24.07 2.49
CA TYR A 102 -7.77 -25.25 2.81
C TYR A 102 -6.96 -26.18 3.72
N ALA A 103 -7.65 -26.99 4.53
CA ALA A 103 -7.01 -27.95 5.40
C ALA A 103 -6.70 -29.23 4.61
N ASP A 104 -5.47 -29.71 4.69
CA ASP A 104 -5.05 -31.01 4.18
C ASP A 104 -5.49 -32.13 5.12
N ALA A 105 -5.35 -33.39 4.70
CA ALA A 105 -5.68 -34.58 5.49
C ALA A 105 -5.01 -34.63 6.87
N ASN A 106 -3.86 -33.96 7.02
CA ASN A 106 -3.11 -33.82 8.26
C ASN A 106 -3.49 -32.57 9.09
N GLY A 107 -4.52 -31.83 8.69
CA GLY A 107 -4.95 -30.59 9.36
C GLY A 107 -4.04 -29.38 9.11
N ASN A 108 -3.07 -29.48 8.21
CA ASN A 108 -2.23 -28.33 7.85
C ASN A 108 -2.97 -27.40 6.87
N GLN A 109 -2.82 -26.09 7.06
CA GLN A 109 -3.40 -25.10 6.17
C GLN A 109 -2.51 -24.93 4.94
N ILE A 110 -3.01 -25.32 3.77
CA ILE A 110 -2.29 -25.26 2.50
C ILE A 110 -2.96 -24.23 1.58
N VAL A 111 -2.14 -23.49 0.83
CA VAL A 111 -2.63 -22.51 -0.16
C VAL A 111 -3.00 -23.21 -1.46
N SER A 112 -4.25 -23.04 -1.90
CA SER A 112 -4.67 -23.46 -3.24
C SER A 112 -4.15 -22.49 -4.30
N ALA A 113 -3.18 -22.92 -5.11
CA ALA A 113 -2.57 -22.11 -6.15
C ALA A 113 -3.60 -21.58 -7.16
N SER A 114 -4.56 -22.43 -7.58
CA SER A 114 -5.61 -22.04 -8.53
C SER A 114 -6.56 -20.98 -7.97
N LYS A 115 -6.99 -21.14 -6.70
CA LYS A 115 -7.84 -20.13 -6.03
C LYS A 115 -7.09 -18.82 -5.81
N PHE A 116 -5.81 -18.90 -5.49
CA PHE A 116 -4.97 -17.73 -5.33
C PHE A 116 -4.86 -16.91 -6.63
N THR A 117 -4.58 -17.57 -7.76
CA THR A 117 -4.55 -16.92 -9.09
C THR A 117 -5.90 -16.33 -9.46
N LEU A 118 -7.02 -17.02 -9.17
CA LEU A 118 -8.37 -16.51 -9.44
C LEU A 118 -8.64 -15.23 -8.64
N VAL A 119 -8.34 -15.23 -7.34
CA VAL A 119 -8.51 -14.07 -6.46
C VAL A 119 -7.64 -12.91 -6.96
N ALA A 120 -6.38 -13.17 -7.30
CA ALA A 120 -5.48 -12.15 -7.87
C ALA A 120 -6.04 -11.55 -9.18
N GLY A 121 -6.64 -12.37 -10.04
CA GLY A 121 -7.31 -11.91 -11.26
C GLY A 121 -8.48 -10.98 -10.97
N ILE A 122 -9.36 -11.36 -10.03
CA ILE A 122 -10.49 -10.53 -9.62
C ILE A 122 -10.00 -9.19 -9.07
N PHE A 123 -9.01 -9.18 -8.17
CA PHE A 123 -8.47 -7.95 -7.63
C PHE A 123 -7.76 -7.08 -8.67
N SER A 124 -7.09 -7.68 -9.66
CA SER A 124 -6.47 -6.95 -10.76
C SER A 124 -7.52 -6.23 -11.62
N ILE A 125 -8.64 -6.89 -11.90
CA ILE A 125 -9.77 -6.28 -12.61
C ILE A 125 -10.41 -5.16 -11.77
N CYS A 126 -10.66 -5.41 -10.48
CA CYS A 126 -11.17 -4.38 -9.57
C CYS A 126 -10.24 -3.17 -9.48
N ALA A 127 -8.93 -3.39 -9.42
CA ALA A 127 -7.96 -2.30 -9.41
C ALA A 127 -8.02 -1.48 -10.71
N LEU A 128 -8.09 -2.13 -11.87
CA LEU A 128 -8.26 -1.45 -13.15
C LEU A 128 -9.53 -0.60 -13.17
N LEU A 129 -10.66 -1.15 -12.74
CA LEU A 129 -11.92 -0.42 -12.65
C LEU A 129 -11.82 0.78 -11.69
N CYS A 130 -11.23 0.61 -10.52
CA CYS A 130 -11.03 1.69 -9.55
C CYS A 130 -10.14 2.81 -10.11
N TYR A 131 -9.06 2.48 -10.82
CA TYR A 131 -8.22 3.49 -11.48
C TYR A 131 -8.96 4.23 -12.60
N MET A 132 -9.78 3.52 -13.36
CA MET A 132 -10.61 4.15 -14.41
C MET A 132 -11.68 5.06 -13.81
N ILE A 133 -12.33 4.65 -12.72
CA ILE A 133 -13.27 5.49 -11.97
C ILE A 133 -12.54 6.72 -11.41
N CYS A 134 -11.38 6.53 -10.81
CA CYS A 134 -10.57 7.64 -10.33
C CYS A 134 -10.23 8.62 -11.46
N TYR A 135 -9.80 8.13 -12.62
CA TYR A 135 -9.54 8.98 -13.80
C TYR A 135 -10.77 9.75 -14.27
N THR A 136 -11.95 9.14 -14.27
CA THR A 136 -13.18 9.78 -14.78
C THR A 136 -13.76 10.80 -13.80
N LEU A 137 -13.72 10.50 -12.50
CA LEU A 137 -14.34 11.33 -11.46
C LEU A 137 -13.45 12.46 -10.96
N THR A 138 -12.12 12.36 -11.14
CA THR A 138 -11.20 13.41 -10.68
C THR A 138 -10.92 14.43 -11.79
N THR A 139 -10.89 15.70 -11.43
CA THR A 139 -10.52 16.81 -12.33
C THR A 139 -9.41 17.64 -11.70
N GLU A 140 -8.35 17.90 -12.46
CA GLU A 140 -7.30 18.83 -12.05
C GLU A 140 -7.82 20.27 -12.25
N ARG A 141 -8.04 20.98 -11.14
CA ARG A 141 -8.57 22.35 -11.16
C ARG A 141 -7.46 23.40 -11.15
N ILE A 142 -6.34 23.05 -10.52
CA ILE A 142 -5.19 23.95 -10.40
C ILE A 142 -4.24 23.62 -11.55
N LYS A 143 -4.08 24.58 -12.45
CA LYS A 143 -3.01 24.54 -13.42
C LYS A 143 -1.72 24.81 -12.65
N LEU A 144 -0.99 23.78 -12.30
CA LEU A 144 0.38 23.92 -11.84
C LEU A 144 1.13 24.54 -13.01
N GLU A 145 1.34 25.87 -12.96
CA GLU A 145 2.23 26.51 -13.91
C GLU A 145 3.56 25.77 -13.86
N PRO A 146 4.18 25.48 -15.02
CA PRO A 146 5.53 24.97 -15.00
C PRO A 146 6.34 26.00 -14.23
N THR A 147 6.78 25.62 -13.04
CA THR A 147 7.70 26.43 -12.24
C THR A 147 8.80 26.86 -13.19
N GLN A 148 8.97 28.19 -13.33
CA GLN A 148 9.91 28.79 -14.23
C GLN A 148 11.20 27.99 -14.24
N LYS A 149 11.61 27.52 -15.44
CA LYS A 149 12.84 26.76 -15.70
C LYS A 149 13.11 25.76 -14.59
N GLU A 150 12.83 24.49 -14.84
CA GLU A 150 13.59 23.43 -14.21
C GLU A 150 15.07 23.81 -14.45
N GLU A 151 15.67 24.53 -13.51
CA GLU A 151 17.11 24.47 -13.37
C GLU A 151 17.39 22.99 -13.34
N ASN A 152 18.24 22.53 -14.23
CA ASN A 152 18.68 21.15 -14.28
C ASN A 152 19.39 20.84 -12.96
N VAL A 153 18.58 20.67 -11.89
CA VAL A 153 19.08 20.28 -10.58
C VAL A 153 19.62 18.89 -10.79
N SER A 154 20.91 18.77 -10.81
CA SER A 154 21.58 17.49 -10.96
C SER A 154 21.05 16.51 -9.89
N LEU A 155 20.79 15.27 -10.26
CA LEU A 155 20.44 14.23 -9.29
C LEU A 155 21.41 14.22 -8.11
N ALA A 156 22.69 14.47 -8.37
CA ALA A 156 23.72 14.58 -7.34
C ALA A 156 23.46 15.73 -6.36
N GLU A 157 23.00 16.90 -6.82
CA GLU A 157 22.65 18.03 -5.96
C GLU A 157 21.39 17.75 -5.13
N THR A 158 20.40 17.10 -5.72
CA THR A 158 19.20 16.66 -5.00
C THR A 158 19.58 15.67 -3.88
N PHE A 159 20.41 14.66 -4.17
CA PHE A 159 20.92 13.73 -3.17
C PHE A 159 21.73 14.43 -2.08
N LYS A 160 22.60 15.35 -2.44
CA LYS A 160 23.40 16.14 -1.49
C LYS A 160 22.50 16.96 -0.55
N THR A 161 21.46 17.59 -1.08
CA THR A 161 20.49 18.37 -0.29
C THR A 161 19.72 17.48 0.69
N ILE A 162 19.30 16.29 0.25
CA ILE A 162 18.60 15.31 1.11
C ILE A 162 19.53 14.85 2.24
N ILE A 163 20.78 14.46 1.92
CA ILE A 163 21.74 13.96 2.91
C ILE A 163 22.20 15.08 3.86
N SER A 164 22.24 16.32 3.42
CA SER A 164 22.60 17.47 4.26
C SER A 164 21.52 17.83 5.28
N ASN A 165 20.27 17.45 5.05
CA ASN A 165 19.16 17.77 5.93
C ASN A 165 18.93 16.67 6.99
N ARG A 166 19.49 16.85 8.19
CA ARG A 166 19.39 15.89 9.30
C ARG A 166 17.95 15.59 9.72
N ALA A 167 17.06 16.59 9.69
CA ALA A 167 15.66 16.39 10.05
C ALA A 167 14.95 15.49 9.04
N LEU A 168 15.23 15.69 7.75
CA LEU A 168 14.67 14.86 6.68
C LEU A 168 15.20 13.43 6.77
N LEU A 169 16.50 13.24 7.02
CA LEU A 169 17.08 11.90 7.21
C LEU A 169 16.47 11.16 8.40
N ALA A 170 16.26 11.86 9.52
CA ALA A 170 15.63 11.27 10.70
C ALA A 170 14.18 10.81 10.41
N ILE A 171 13.40 11.60 9.68
CA ILE A 171 12.03 11.25 9.27
C ILE A 171 12.04 10.05 8.31
N ILE A 172 12.94 10.03 7.31
CA ILE A 172 13.08 8.92 6.38
C ILE A 172 13.48 7.64 7.13
N GLY A 173 14.47 7.73 8.02
CA GLY A 173 14.91 6.59 8.83
C GLY A 173 13.79 6.04 9.71
N ALA A 174 13.07 6.90 10.41
CA ALA A 174 11.91 6.50 11.21
C ALA A 174 10.82 5.84 10.36
N ALA A 175 10.51 6.39 9.19
CA ALA A 175 9.52 5.82 8.27
C ALA A 175 9.93 4.42 7.77
N ILE A 176 11.21 4.22 7.43
CA ILE A 176 11.72 2.90 6.99
C ILE A 176 11.56 1.87 8.12
N VAL A 177 11.98 2.20 9.34
CA VAL A 177 11.88 1.28 10.49
C VAL A 177 10.44 0.94 10.81
N LEU A 178 9.53 1.93 10.79
CA LEU A 178 8.09 1.70 11.00
C LEU A 178 7.48 0.79 9.93
N LEU A 179 7.79 1.02 8.66
CA LEU A 179 7.29 0.19 7.57
C LEU A 179 7.83 -1.24 7.66
N LEU A 180 9.11 -1.41 7.95
CA LEU A 180 9.70 -2.73 8.18
C LEU A 180 9.00 -3.48 9.32
N SER A 181 8.81 -2.83 10.46
CA SER A 181 8.09 -3.41 11.61
C SER A 181 6.67 -3.82 11.24
N GLN A 182 5.95 -2.98 10.51
CA GLN A 182 4.59 -3.27 10.04
C GLN A 182 4.54 -4.49 9.11
N PHE A 183 5.41 -4.53 8.09
CA PHE A 183 5.44 -5.65 7.15
C PHE A 183 5.89 -6.95 7.80
N MET A 184 6.88 -6.91 8.69
CA MET A 184 7.32 -8.09 9.45
C MET A 184 6.19 -8.60 10.33
N GLY A 185 5.49 -7.73 11.07
CA GLY A 185 4.37 -8.11 11.91
C GLY A 185 3.23 -8.76 11.12
N GLN A 186 2.87 -8.21 9.95
CA GLN A 186 1.84 -8.81 9.10
C GLN A 186 2.25 -10.19 8.58
N THR A 187 3.48 -10.33 8.12
CA THR A 187 4.00 -11.61 7.60
C THR A 187 4.08 -12.66 8.71
N MET A 188 4.61 -12.28 9.87
CA MET A 188 4.70 -13.17 11.04
C MET A 188 3.33 -13.65 11.52
N ASN A 189 2.34 -12.76 11.56
CA ASN A 189 0.97 -13.13 11.91
C ASN A 189 0.42 -14.18 10.93
N GLN A 190 0.64 -14.06 9.63
CA GLN A 190 0.20 -15.07 8.68
C GLN A 190 0.83 -16.44 8.95
N TYR A 191 2.14 -16.49 9.17
CA TYR A 191 2.82 -17.76 9.50
C TYR A 191 2.37 -18.32 10.83
N LEU A 192 2.19 -17.49 11.85
CA LEU A 192 1.74 -17.91 13.18
C LEU A 192 0.36 -18.59 13.10
N PHE A 193 -0.61 -17.95 12.45
CA PHE A 193 -1.97 -18.50 12.35
C PHE A 193 -2.07 -19.68 11.38
N ALA A 194 -1.30 -19.68 10.28
CA ALA A 194 -1.33 -20.78 9.32
C ALA A 194 -0.57 -22.02 9.80
N SER A 195 0.64 -21.85 10.37
CA SER A 195 1.55 -22.95 10.68
C SER A 195 1.49 -23.38 12.13
N TYR A 196 1.46 -22.45 13.08
CA TYR A 196 1.49 -22.77 14.52
C TYR A 196 0.08 -23.05 15.07
N PHE A 197 -0.85 -22.11 14.94
CA PHE A 197 -2.22 -22.28 15.41
C PHE A 197 -3.08 -23.14 14.47
N LYS A 198 -2.67 -23.34 13.23
CA LYS A 198 -3.42 -24.09 12.20
C LYS A 198 -4.87 -23.60 12.04
N ASN A 199 -5.13 -22.33 12.31
CA ASN A 199 -6.47 -21.74 12.32
C ASN A 199 -6.48 -20.38 11.60
N ILE A 200 -6.74 -20.41 10.31
CA ILE A 200 -6.83 -19.21 9.46
C ILE A 200 -8.09 -18.37 9.79
N ASN A 201 -9.16 -18.99 10.27
CA ASN A 201 -10.36 -18.26 10.64
C ASN A 201 -10.09 -17.30 11.81
N ALA A 202 -9.20 -17.67 12.73
CA ALA A 202 -8.78 -16.80 13.81
C ALA A 202 -8.03 -15.56 13.30
N LEU A 203 -7.21 -15.68 12.24
CA LEU A 203 -6.56 -14.53 11.58
C LEU A 203 -7.60 -13.58 10.95
N SER A 204 -8.60 -14.15 10.28
CA SER A 204 -9.70 -13.37 9.69
C SER A 204 -10.50 -12.62 10.76
N SER A 205 -10.81 -13.29 11.87
CA SER A 205 -11.52 -12.69 13.01
C SER A 205 -10.68 -11.57 13.66
N LEU A 206 -9.38 -11.77 13.81
CA LEU A 206 -8.46 -10.77 14.33
C LEU A 206 -8.47 -9.51 13.44
N SER A 207 -8.45 -9.68 12.12
CA SER A 207 -8.52 -8.58 11.16
C SER A 207 -9.86 -7.84 11.23
N MET A 208 -10.98 -8.57 11.39
CA MET A 208 -12.31 -7.99 11.52
C MET A 208 -12.48 -7.14 12.78
N VAL A 209 -11.86 -7.53 13.89
CA VAL A 209 -11.95 -6.80 15.17
C VAL A 209 -10.89 -5.71 15.24
N GLY A 210 -9.68 -5.98 14.79
CA GLY A 210 -8.53 -5.08 14.90
C GLY A 210 -8.71 -3.76 14.15
N LEU A 211 -9.36 -3.80 12.98
CA LEU A 211 -9.53 -2.61 12.16
C LEU A 211 -10.57 -1.61 12.70
N PRO A 212 -11.78 -1.98 13.10
CA PRO A 212 -12.69 -1.07 13.80
C PRO A 212 -12.07 -0.49 15.07
N LEU A 213 -11.33 -1.31 15.81
CA LEU A 213 -10.62 -0.86 17.00
C LEU A 213 -9.55 0.19 16.65
N SER A 214 -8.75 -0.03 15.62
CA SER A 214 -7.73 0.92 15.18
C SER A 214 -8.33 2.24 14.68
N LEU A 215 -9.46 2.21 13.99
CA LEU A 215 -10.21 3.39 13.58
C LEU A 215 -10.76 4.18 14.79
N GLY A 216 -11.33 3.48 15.77
CA GLY A 216 -11.78 4.09 17.04
C GLY A 216 -10.62 4.74 17.78
N LEU A 217 -9.48 4.05 17.91
CA LEU A 217 -8.30 4.60 18.56
C LEU A 217 -7.70 5.78 17.76
N ALA A 218 -7.79 5.78 16.44
CA ALA A 218 -7.31 6.89 15.62
C ALA A 218 -8.07 8.20 15.90
N THR A 219 -9.37 8.15 16.14
CA THR A 219 -10.16 9.34 16.52
C THR A 219 -9.76 9.87 17.89
N VAL A 220 -9.55 8.99 18.86
CA VAL A 220 -9.12 9.34 20.22
C VAL A 220 -7.68 9.87 20.22
N SER A 221 -6.81 9.30 19.40
CA SER A 221 -5.40 9.72 19.31
C SER A 221 -5.24 11.17 18.86
N GLY A 222 -6.13 11.66 17.96
CA GLY A 222 -6.15 13.05 17.54
C GLY A 222 -6.42 14.03 18.70
N VAL A 223 -7.36 13.69 19.56
CA VAL A 223 -7.70 14.49 20.75
C VAL A 223 -6.56 14.46 21.79
N ILE A 224 -5.96 13.30 22.01
CA ILE A 224 -4.84 13.16 22.94
C ILE A 224 -3.61 13.91 22.43
N ALA A 225 -3.27 13.77 21.13
CA ALA A 225 -2.15 14.45 20.52
C ALA A 225 -2.28 15.99 20.54
N SER A 226 -3.51 16.52 20.51
CA SER A 226 -3.76 17.96 20.65
C SER A 226 -3.53 18.47 22.07
N LYS A 227 -3.73 17.64 23.11
CA LYS A 227 -3.54 18.00 24.52
C LYS A 227 -2.10 17.84 25.01
N PHE A 228 -1.43 16.75 24.64
CA PHE A 228 -0.09 16.39 25.14
C PHE A 228 1.06 16.79 24.21
N GLY A 229 0.77 17.23 22.99
CA GLY A 229 1.77 17.51 21.98
C GLY A 229 2.04 16.30 21.08
N LYS A 230 2.13 16.57 19.77
CA LYS A 230 2.29 15.52 18.75
C LYS A 230 3.58 14.70 18.90
N LYS A 231 4.69 15.38 19.30
CA LYS A 231 6.00 14.76 19.44
C LYS A 231 6.02 13.75 20.60
N GLU A 232 5.56 14.16 21.76
CA GLU A 232 5.57 13.37 22.99
C GLU A 232 4.62 12.18 22.90
N PHE A 233 3.41 12.41 22.38
CA PHE A 233 2.45 11.35 22.15
C PHE A 233 2.96 10.28 21.16
N SER A 234 3.60 10.69 20.05
CA SER A 234 4.18 9.75 19.08
C SER A 234 5.32 8.95 19.69
N ALA A 235 6.21 9.59 20.45
CA ALA A 235 7.32 8.91 21.11
C ALA A 235 6.80 7.87 22.13
N PHE A 236 5.83 8.25 22.98
CA PHE A 236 5.22 7.35 23.95
C PHE A 236 4.53 6.16 23.27
N GLY A 237 3.77 6.39 22.19
CA GLY A 237 3.13 5.33 21.42
C GLY A 237 4.13 4.35 20.82
N MET A 238 5.26 4.84 20.29
CA MET A 238 6.33 3.98 19.76
C MET A 238 7.00 3.15 20.86
N PHE A 239 7.27 3.73 22.03
CA PHE A 239 7.83 2.98 23.16
C PHE A 239 6.86 1.90 23.64
N LEU A 240 5.57 2.21 23.74
CA LEU A 240 4.56 1.23 24.13
C LEU A 240 4.46 0.09 23.12
N ALA A 241 4.45 0.40 21.84
CA ALA A 241 4.44 -0.60 20.76
C ALA A 241 5.70 -1.48 20.74
N ALA A 242 6.85 -0.95 21.14
CA ALA A 242 8.09 -1.72 21.24
C ALA A 242 8.13 -2.63 22.48
N ALA A 243 7.37 -2.31 23.51
CA ALA A 243 7.31 -3.11 24.76
C ALA A 243 6.29 -4.27 24.67
N CYS A 244 5.32 -4.21 23.75
CA CYS A 244 4.31 -5.24 23.49
C CYS A 244 4.77 -6.24 22.45
#